data_b22b51129f6d5436c79a8581a5200459
#
_entry.id   b22b51129f6d5436c79a8581a5200459
#
_cell.length_a   1.000
_cell.length_b   1.000
_cell.length_c   1.000
_cell.angle_alpha   90.00
_cell.angle_beta   90.00
_cell.angle_gamma   90.00
#
_symmetry.space_group_name_H-M   'P 1'
#
loop_
_entity.id
_entity.type
_entity.pdbx_description
1 polymer ?
#
loop_
_entity_poly.entity_id
_entity_poly.type
_entity_poly.pdbx_seq_one_letter_code
_entity_poly.pdbx_strand_id
1 'polypeptide(L)'
;MWKHDLLKSLFAALLLCAALFCSAGTVKLTVIQTTDIHAQTDGRRTPGIARLASVIKAERTAAGGRDHVLLIDCGDLFQGSYQATLDHGGSLVHYLNLLSYDAFIPGNHDFDFGTSELVKHLNGIQAAVLALNLNLKGAPPGRILKWKMFEKNTLKIAVAGMTSPYLFSWLSGIQTAGLELTDYQEALAEIIPEIMEAKPDIVILAMHSGEFMPARLGSSGGKKRMSAGAFLRKYPQIDLVLGGHSHQEGTGKQVASSWYIQAPALSGGAAVAEILYDKKKRRIVSLKSRIAYAADAEPDAETAEMLEPLLEQSRRKGTRRIARMAFPLEPLKKSGAGNRLSRIFGRAMMRETGAEIALHGTLSSYRASPGILYASQVYLLAPYENLLCTLEISPAECRAIIEEQYAEKRSGSFQAVTGVSFKMGKGGKIRGGLFLDGETEEWNDGARPVKLVLSGYTLAGAGGRFPVLKAIGEKKKVDFLSLDVRSALEKYLAAEYPCSQTWKPEKGD
;
A
#
# COMPACT_ATOMS: atom_id res chain seq x y z
N MET A 1 -40.68 -1.69 55.24
CA MET A 1 -40.30 -0.82 54.12
C MET A 1 -38.95 -0.16 54.34
N TRP A 2 -38.67 0.54 55.41
CA TRP A 2 -37.45 1.32 55.64
C TRP A 2 -36.13 0.53 55.69
N LYS A 3 -36.09 -0.72 56.15
CA LYS A 3 -34.87 -1.56 56.21
C LYS A 3 -34.37 -2.04 54.82
N HIS A 4 -35.29 -2.17 53.85
CA HIS A 4 -34.92 -2.64 52.52
C HIS A 4 -34.29 -1.51 51.67
N ASP A 5 -34.72 -0.28 51.84
CA ASP A 5 -34.20 0.87 51.11
C ASP A 5 -32.83 1.31 51.67
N LEU A 6 -32.59 1.15 52.95
CA LEU A 6 -31.30 1.41 53.58
C LEU A 6 -30.22 0.40 53.11
N LEU A 7 -30.60 -0.90 52.94
CA LEU A 7 -29.69 -1.92 52.40
C LEU A 7 -29.33 -1.68 50.92
N LYS A 8 -30.29 -1.24 50.12
CA LYS A 8 -30.05 -0.88 48.69
C LYS A 8 -29.16 0.34 48.55
N SER A 9 -29.35 1.36 49.42
CA SER A 9 -28.50 2.55 49.44
C SER A 9 -27.10 2.26 49.91
N LEU A 10 -26.92 1.39 50.89
CA LEU A 10 -25.59 0.90 51.36
C LEU A 10 -24.90 0.06 50.27
N PHE A 11 -25.64 -0.81 49.58
CA PHE A 11 -25.08 -1.63 48.50
C PHE A 11 -24.70 -0.77 47.27
N ALA A 12 -25.50 0.25 46.96
CA ALA A 12 -25.19 1.21 45.90
C ALA A 12 -23.97 2.10 46.26
N ALA A 13 -23.88 2.53 47.52
CA ALA A 13 -22.71 3.27 48.06
C ALA A 13 -21.47 2.41 48.09
N LEU A 14 -21.57 1.11 48.46
CA LEU A 14 -20.44 0.17 48.41
C LEU A 14 -19.99 -0.11 46.97
N LEU A 15 -20.92 -0.22 46.02
CA LEU A 15 -20.60 -0.37 44.60
C LEU A 15 -19.96 0.91 44.03
N LEU A 16 -20.44 2.08 44.46
CA LEU A 16 -19.84 3.37 44.04
C LEU A 16 -18.44 3.55 44.69
N CYS A 17 -18.26 3.21 45.96
CA CYS A 17 -16.95 3.18 46.61
C CYS A 17 -16.01 2.13 45.99
N ALA A 18 -16.50 0.93 45.68
CA ALA A 18 -15.70 -0.09 44.98
C ALA A 18 -15.28 0.37 43.58
N ALA A 19 -16.17 1.07 42.85
CA ALA A 19 -15.84 1.68 41.56
C ALA A 19 -14.80 2.82 41.70
N LEU A 20 -14.91 3.64 42.73
CA LEU A 20 -13.96 4.71 43.07
C LEU A 20 -12.61 4.16 43.59
N PHE A 21 -12.59 3.06 44.37
CA PHE A 21 -11.35 2.41 44.78
C PHE A 21 -10.65 1.63 43.67
N CYS A 22 -11.39 1.17 42.64
CA CYS A 22 -10.78 0.58 41.44
C CYS A 22 -10.10 1.64 40.53
N SER A 23 -10.45 2.92 40.66
CA SER A 23 -9.93 4.04 39.86
C SER A 23 -8.60 4.63 40.39
N ALA A 24 -8.25 4.43 41.65
CA ALA A 24 -7.12 5.12 42.30
C ALA A 24 -5.70 4.66 41.88
N GLY A 25 -5.57 3.88 40.81
CA GLY A 25 -4.25 3.41 40.31
C GLY A 25 -4.26 3.06 38.84
N THR A 26 -5.39 3.20 38.14
CA THR A 26 -5.51 2.90 36.70
C THR A 26 -5.43 4.15 35.85
N VAL A 27 -4.73 4.04 34.72
CA VAL A 27 -4.57 5.11 33.73
C VAL A 27 -5.14 4.64 32.39
N LYS A 28 -5.93 5.47 31.72
CA LYS A 28 -6.48 5.19 30.40
C LYS A 28 -5.58 5.76 29.32
N LEU A 29 -5.27 4.95 28.29
CA LEU A 29 -4.63 5.34 27.04
C LEU A 29 -5.56 4.97 25.90
N THR A 30 -5.73 5.86 24.93
CA THR A 30 -6.37 5.57 23.66
C THR A 30 -5.32 5.55 22.54
N VAL A 31 -5.23 4.45 21.80
CA VAL A 31 -4.41 4.35 20.60
C VAL A 31 -5.33 4.44 19.39
N ILE A 32 -5.06 5.40 18.51
CA ILE A 32 -5.79 5.59 17.25
C ILE A 32 -4.83 5.23 16.12
N GLN A 33 -5.24 4.32 15.26
CA GLN A 33 -4.45 3.86 14.13
C GLN A 33 -5.17 4.16 12.83
N THR A 34 -4.41 4.66 11.84
CA THR A 34 -4.76 4.68 10.41
C THR A 34 -3.74 3.88 9.62
N THR A 35 -4.10 3.42 8.43
CA THR A 35 -3.24 2.67 7.51
C THR A 35 -3.85 2.66 6.12
N ASP A 36 -3.03 2.44 5.10
CA ASP A 36 -3.49 2.21 3.72
C ASP A 36 -4.48 3.29 3.24
N ILE A 37 -4.21 4.54 3.59
CA ILE A 37 -5.06 5.70 3.21
C ILE A 37 -5.04 5.91 1.71
N HIS A 38 -3.91 5.61 1.03
CA HIS A 38 -3.76 5.68 -0.41
C HIS A 38 -4.21 7.01 -1.02
N ALA A 39 -3.82 8.11 -0.36
CA ALA A 39 -4.09 9.47 -0.81
C ALA A 39 -5.56 9.74 -1.20
N GLN A 40 -6.51 9.14 -0.50
CA GLN A 40 -7.95 9.33 -0.77
C GLN A 40 -8.41 10.72 -0.29
N THR A 41 -8.21 11.73 -1.13
CA THR A 41 -8.39 13.14 -0.77
C THR A 41 -9.78 13.70 -1.13
N ASP A 42 -10.46 13.16 -2.17
CA ASP A 42 -11.63 13.83 -2.76
C ASP A 42 -13.01 13.40 -2.21
N GLY A 43 -13.06 12.38 -1.40
CA GLY A 43 -14.30 11.91 -0.76
C GLY A 43 -15.40 11.41 -1.70
N ARG A 44 -15.10 11.15 -3.00
CA ARG A 44 -16.12 10.78 -4.01
C ARG A 44 -16.41 9.28 -4.06
N ARG A 45 -15.37 8.45 -3.93
CA ARG A 45 -15.47 6.99 -4.00
C ARG A 45 -15.25 6.33 -2.66
N THR A 46 -14.56 7.03 -1.79
CA THR A 46 -14.24 6.66 -0.41
C THR A 46 -14.62 7.81 0.48
N PRO A 47 -14.65 7.65 1.82
CA PRO A 47 -14.96 8.77 2.72
C PRO A 47 -14.03 9.97 2.55
N GLY A 48 -12.76 9.74 2.18
CA GLY A 48 -11.74 10.77 2.05
C GLY A 48 -11.15 11.21 3.38
N ILE A 49 -9.95 11.81 3.32
CA ILE A 49 -9.20 12.16 4.53
C ILE A 49 -9.85 13.28 5.37
N ALA A 50 -10.70 14.12 4.77
CA ALA A 50 -11.42 15.16 5.54
C ALA A 50 -12.45 14.55 6.51
N ARG A 51 -13.17 13.48 6.11
CA ARG A 51 -14.06 12.74 7.02
C ARG A 51 -13.27 11.93 8.05
N LEU A 52 -12.17 11.32 7.63
CA LEU A 52 -11.28 10.60 8.54
C LEU A 52 -10.70 11.55 9.61
N ALA A 53 -10.36 12.78 9.25
CA ALA A 53 -9.92 13.81 10.18
C ALA A 53 -10.99 14.13 11.25
N SER A 54 -12.26 14.24 10.87
CA SER A 54 -13.37 14.45 11.82
C SER A 54 -13.44 13.29 12.82
N VAL A 55 -13.32 12.04 12.36
CA VAL A 55 -13.30 10.86 13.23
C VAL A 55 -12.13 10.93 14.21
N ILE A 56 -10.93 11.21 13.73
CA ILE A 56 -9.73 11.32 14.59
C ILE A 56 -9.89 12.42 15.63
N LYS A 57 -10.40 13.60 15.23
CA LYS A 57 -10.65 14.73 16.15
C LYS A 57 -11.72 14.39 17.20
N ALA A 58 -12.79 13.70 16.80
CA ALA A 58 -13.85 13.25 17.71
C ALA A 58 -13.33 12.23 18.73
N GLU A 59 -12.58 11.22 18.28
CA GLU A 59 -11.99 10.21 19.16
C GLU A 59 -10.98 10.82 20.13
N ARG A 60 -10.18 11.77 19.66
CA ARG A 60 -9.25 12.50 20.52
C ARG A 60 -9.96 13.32 21.59
N THR A 61 -11.06 13.97 21.23
CA THR A 61 -11.90 14.73 22.18
C THR A 61 -12.53 13.80 23.21
N ALA A 62 -13.09 12.68 22.78
CA ALA A 62 -13.71 11.67 23.66
C ALA A 62 -12.68 11.04 24.61
N ALA A 63 -11.42 10.94 24.21
CA ALA A 63 -10.34 10.43 25.06
C ALA A 63 -9.83 11.44 26.10
N GLY A 64 -10.20 12.72 26.00
CA GLY A 64 -9.73 13.79 26.90
C GLY A 64 -8.57 14.63 26.34
N GLY A 65 -8.29 14.55 25.06
CA GLY A 65 -7.29 15.37 24.38
C GLY A 65 -6.02 14.59 23.99
N ARG A 66 -5.05 15.33 23.45
CA ARG A 66 -3.80 14.77 22.87
C ARG A 66 -2.96 13.97 23.87
N ASP A 67 -2.93 14.39 25.11
CA ASP A 67 -2.11 13.74 26.14
C ASP A 67 -2.63 12.35 26.53
N HIS A 68 -3.87 12.03 26.17
CA HIS A 68 -4.50 10.73 26.39
C HIS A 68 -4.50 9.85 25.14
N VAL A 69 -4.01 10.35 24.00
CA VAL A 69 -4.07 9.69 22.69
C VAL A 69 -2.69 9.52 22.10
N LEU A 70 -2.43 8.31 21.60
CA LEU A 70 -1.33 8.02 20.69
C LEU A 70 -1.90 7.76 19.29
N LEU A 71 -1.55 8.62 18.33
CA LEU A 71 -2.06 8.57 16.95
C LEU A 71 -0.95 8.14 16.01
N ILE A 72 -1.15 7.00 15.32
CA ILE A 72 -0.13 6.35 14.48
C ILE A 72 -0.71 6.03 13.09
N ASP A 73 0.05 6.36 12.04
CA ASP A 73 -0.22 5.87 10.69
C ASP A 73 0.74 4.72 10.33
N CYS A 74 0.19 3.62 9.81
CA CYS A 74 0.93 2.41 9.46
C CYS A 74 1.23 2.28 7.96
N GLY A 75 1.30 3.39 7.22
CA GLY A 75 1.85 3.47 5.87
C GLY A 75 0.87 3.23 4.73
N ASP A 76 1.41 3.24 3.50
CA ASP A 76 0.69 3.33 2.24
C ASP A 76 -0.20 4.59 2.23
N LEU A 77 0.43 5.73 2.51
CA LEU A 77 -0.23 7.01 2.67
C LEU A 77 -0.23 7.82 1.37
N PHE A 78 0.92 7.93 0.67
CA PHE A 78 1.17 8.97 -0.33
C PHE A 78 0.66 8.67 -1.73
N GLN A 79 0.43 7.41 -2.11
CA GLN A 79 0.04 6.99 -3.45
C GLN A 79 -1.35 6.36 -3.46
N GLY A 80 -2.13 6.53 -4.54
CA GLY A 80 -3.39 5.80 -4.78
C GLY A 80 -4.55 6.65 -5.30
N SER A 81 -4.36 7.94 -5.55
CA SER A 81 -5.36 8.82 -6.17
C SER A 81 -4.80 9.62 -7.34
N TYR A 82 -5.69 10.11 -8.22
CA TYR A 82 -5.27 11.03 -9.29
C TYR A 82 -4.65 12.31 -8.72
N GLN A 83 -5.14 12.77 -7.59
CA GLN A 83 -4.64 13.94 -6.88
C GLN A 83 -3.17 13.76 -6.49
N ALA A 84 -2.83 12.60 -5.95
CA ALA A 84 -1.45 12.28 -5.55
C ALA A 84 -0.45 12.31 -6.72
N THR A 85 -0.91 12.08 -7.97
CA THR A 85 -0.03 12.20 -9.14
C THR A 85 0.35 13.65 -9.47
N LEU A 86 -0.34 14.63 -8.88
CA LEU A 86 -0.14 16.05 -9.13
C LEU A 86 0.85 16.72 -8.18
N ASP A 87 0.95 16.20 -6.96
CA ASP A 87 1.80 16.71 -5.88
C ASP A 87 2.68 15.63 -5.26
N HIS A 88 2.70 14.41 -5.85
CA HIS A 88 3.40 13.22 -5.37
C HIS A 88 3.04 12.85 -3.92
N GLY A 89 1.82 13.20 -3.48
CA GLY A 89 1.37 12.94 -2.11
C GLY A 89 1.81 13.99 -1.09
N GLY A 90 2.39 15.12 -1.51
CA GLY A 90 2.88 16.16 -0.61
C GLY A 90 1.81 16.73 0.33
N SER A 91 0.54 16.80 -0.10
CA SER A 91 -0.59 17.20 0.74
C SER A 91 -0.80 16.28 1.95
N LEU A 92 -0.40 15.01 1.86
CA LEU A 92 -0.54 14.06 2.97
C LEU A 92 0.50 14.33 4.09
N VAL A 93 1.64 14.93 3.77
CA VAL A 93 2.58 15.43 4.78
C VAL A 93 1.91 16.53 5.61
N HIS A 94 1.22 17.47 4.95
CA HIS A 94 0.46 18.52 5.64
C HIS A 94 -0.67 17.93 6.48
N TYR A 95 -1.37 16.91 5.97
CA TYR A 95 -2.41 16.20 6.70
C TYR A 95 -1.90 15.55 8.00
N LEU A 96 -0.78 14.82 7.95
CA LEU A 96 -0.18 14.22 9.14
C LEU A 96 0.17 15.31 10.19
N ASN A 97 0.76 16.43 9.72
CA ASN A 97 1.17 17.54 10.58
C ASN A 97 -0.03 18.27 11.18
N LEU A 98 -1.06 18.55 10.37
CA LEU A 98 -2.31 19.20 10.80
C LEU A 98 -2.98 18.42 11.92
N LEU A 99 -3.09 17.12 11.77
CA LEU A 99 -3.67 16.24 12.79
C LEU A 99 -2.68 15.87 13.90
N SER A 100 -1.43 16.32 13.81
CA SER A 100 -0.40 16.05 14.79
C SER A 100 -0.28 14.55 15.10
N TYR A 101 0.03 13.75 14.07
CA TYR A 101 0.35 12.35 14.28
C TYR A 101 1.61 12.21 15.15
N ASP A 102 1.62 11.20 16.01
CA ASP A 102 2.76 10.90 16.88
C ASP A 102 3.84 10.08 16.15
N ALA A 103 3.41 9.10 15.33
CA ALA A 103 4.30 8.27 14.54
C ALA A 103 3.75 7.96 13.14
N PHE A 104 4.67 7.72 12.21
CA PHE A 104 4.43 7.26 10.83
C PHE A 104 5.34 6.09 10.52
N ILE A 105 4.80 5.03 9.96
CA ILE A 105 5.52 3.84 9.51
C ILE A 105 5.42 3.76 7.98
N PRO A 106 6.53 3.86 7.21
CA PRO A 106 6.46 3.77 5.75
C PRO A 106 5.92 2.43 5.27
N GLY A 107 4.96 2.46 4.34
CA GLY A 107 4.47 1.30 3.60
C GLY A 107 5.20 1.08 2.28
N ASN A 108 4.77 0.12 1.46
CA ASN A 108 5.42 -0.14 0.18
C ASN A 108 5.04 0.89 -0.90
N HIS A 109 3.81 1.39 -0.91
CA HIS A 109 3.39 2.40 -1.86
C HIS A 109 3.89 3.82 -1.54
N ASP A 110 4.47 4.03 -0.37
CA ASP A 110 5.13 5.31 -0.06
C ASP A 110 6.42 5.51 -0.85
N PHE A 111 6.97 4.46 -1.47
CA PHE A 111 8.13 4.50 -2.36
C PHE A 111 7.77 4.69 -3.84
N ASP A 112 6.51 4.70 -4.22
CA ASP A 112 6.08 4.65 -5.63
C ASP A 112 6.57 5.86 -6.43
N PHE A 113 6.68 7.04 -5.83
CA PHE A 113 7.27 8.23 -6.45
C PHE A 113 8.81 8.28 -6.39
N GLY A 114 9.46 7.19 -5.92
CA GLY A 114 10.90 7.05 -5.78
C GLY A 114 11.42 7.45 -4.39
N THR A 115 12.58 6.88 -4.04
CA THR A 115 13.20 7.09 -2.71
C THR A 115 13.55 8.54 -2.42
N SER A 116 13.94 9.33 -3.44
CA SER A 116 14.24 10.75 -3.27
C SER A 116 13.02 11.58 -2.88
N GLU A 117 11.85 11.26 -3.43
CA GLU A 117 10.60 11.92 -3.07
C GLU A 117 10.16 11.52 -1.66
N LEU A 118 10.27 10.24 -1.33
CA LEU A 118 9.99 9.78 0.04
C LEU A 118 10.88 10.51 1.06
N VAL A 119 12.18 10.67 0.80
CA VAL A 119 13.08 11.43 1.71
C VAL A 119 12.59 12.85 1.93
N LYS A 120 12.09 13.55 0.90
CA LYS A 120 11.49 14.88 1.08
C LYS A 120 10.26 14.84 1.99
N HIS A 121 9.36 13.87 1.77
CA HIS A 121 8.18 13.67 2.62
C HIS A 121 8.59 13.42 4.07
N LEU A 122 9.49 12.44 4.28
CA LEU A 122 9.96 12.13 5.63
C LEU A 122 10.55 13.37 6.34
N ASN A 123 11.28 14.24 5.64
CA ASN A 123 11.81 15.47 6.22
C ASN A 123 10.72 16.50 6.57
N GLY A 124 9.62 16.51 5.84
CA GLY A 124 8.47 17.39 6.09
C GLY A 124 7.54 16.93 7.21
N ILE A 125 7.52 15.63 7.55
CA ILE A 125 6.68 15.05 8.59
C ILE A 125 7.19 15.45 9.97
N GLN A 126 6.33 15.96 10.86
CA GLN A 126 6.67 16.24 12.25
C GLN A 126 6.62 15.00 13.15
N ALA A 127 5.80 14.02 12.80
CA ALA A 127 5.72 12.74 13.49
C ALA A 127 7.07 12.00 13.49
N ALA A 128 7.29 11.13 14.46
CA ALA A 128 8.41 10.21 14.45
C ALA A 128 8.25 9.21 13.29
N VAL A 129 9.26 9.08 12.44
CA VAL A 129 9.28 8.05 11.39
C VAL A 129 9.94 6.81 11.98
N LEU A 130 9.20 5.70 12.02
CA LEU A 130 9.66 4.47 12.66
C LEU A 130 9.73 3.32 11.65
N ALA A 131 10.93 2.73 11.50
CA ALA A 131 11.13 1.54 10.66
C ALA A 131 12.41 0.80 11.08
N LEU A 132 12.28 -0.21 11.93
CA LEU A 132 13.39 -0.98 12.50
C LEU A 132 14.21 -1.75 11.46
N ASN A 133 13.59 -2.08 10.33
CA ASN A 133 14.16 -2.90 9.27
C ASN A 133 14.51 -2.10 8.00
N LEU A 134 14.45 -0.76 8.02
CA LEU A 134 14.69 0.10 6.87
C LEU A 134 15.94 0.97 7.07
N ASN A 135 16.86 0.90 6.11
CA ASN A 135 17.89 1.88 5.91
C ASN A 135 17.67 2.55 4.53
N LEU A 136 17.59 3.87 4.53
CA LEU A 136 17.33 4.66 3.33
C LEU A 136 18.43 5.71 3.14
N LYS A 137 19.29 5.49 2.15
CA LYS A 137 20.34 6.44 1.78
C LYS A 137 19.72 7.79 1.39
N GLY A 138 20.28 8.86 1.95
CA GLY A 138 19.79 10.23 1.73
C GLY A 138 18.79 10.71 2.77
N ALA A 139 18.22 9.83 3.60
CA ALA A 139 17.52 10.26 4.79
C ALA A 139 18.53 10.85 5.80
N PRO A 140 18.23 11.99 6.46
CA PRO A 140 19.11 12.54 7.48
C PRO A 140 19.34 11.55 8.62
N PRO A 141 20.54 11.54 9.23
CA PRO A 141 20.81 10.72 10.41
C PRO A 141 19.76 10.95 11.51
N GLY A 142 19.23 9.85 12.06
CA GLY A 142 18.21 9.89 13.11
C GLY A 142 16.79 10.26 12.64
N ARG A 143 16.58 10.44 11.32
CA ARG A 143 15.22 10.71 10.80
C ARG A 143 14.33 9.46 10.83
N ILE A 144 14.89 8.30 10.53
CA ILE A 144 14.22 7.01 10.64
C ILE A 144 14.75 6.33 11.91
N LEU A 145 13.87 6.06 12.85
CA LEU A 145 14.20 5.43 14.12
C LEU A 145 13.71 3.96 14.10
N LYS A 146 14.40 3.08 14.80
CA LYS A 146 13.92 1.70 14.98
C LYS A 146 12.70 1.67 15.88
N TRP A 147 12.73 2.46 16.96
CA TRP A 147 11.65 2.63 17.94
C TRP A 147 11.75 3.99 18.62
N LYS A 148 10.68 4.38 19.35
CA LYS A 148 10.65 5.60 20.16
C LYS A 148 9.80 5.41 21.40
N MET A 149 10.22 6.03 22.52
CA MET A 149 9.42 6.16 23.73
C MET A 149 8.51 7.38 23.60
N PHE A 150 7.21 7.18 23.83
CA PHE A 150 6.23 8.24 23.98
C PHE A 150 5.71 8.29 25.39
N GLU A 151 5.40 9.50 25.87
CA GLU A 151 4.75 9.70 27.16
C GLU A 151 3.35 10.24 26.92
N LYS A 152 2.32 9.49 27.35
CA LYS A 152 0.91 9.87 27.26
C LYS A 152 0.22 9.53 28.58
N ASN A 153 -0.49 10.51 29.13
CA ASN A 153 -1.21 10.34 30.38
C ASN A 153 -0.39 9.63 31.48
N THR A 154 0.87 10.05 31.65
CA THR A 154 1.84 9.48 32.60
C THR A 154 2.32 8.04 32.32
N LEU A 155 1.94 7.45 31.20
CA LEU A 155 2.41 6.15 30.74
C LEU A 155 3.61 6.30 29.79
N LYS A 156 4.57 5.40 29.89
CA LYS A 156 5.69 5.24 28.97
C LYS A 156 5.34 4.17 27.95
N ILE A 157 5.19 4.57 26.70
CA ILE A 157 4.79 3.68 25.62
C ILE A 157 5.96 3.57 24.63
N ALA A 158 6.55 2.39 24.51
CA ALA A 158 7.54 2.09 23.48
C ALA A 158 6.82 1.70 22.20
N VAL A 159 7.09 2.38 21.09
CA VAL A 159 6.58 2.05 19.77
C VAL A 159 7.73 1.67 18.86
N ALA A 160 7.77 0.43 18.40
CA ALA A 160 8.66 -0.03 17.35
C ALA A 160 7.91 0.03 16.00
N GLY A 161 8.56 0.53 14.95
CA GLY A 161 7.99 0.56 13.60
C GLY A 161 8.61 -0.52 12.71
N MET A 162 7.83 -1.11 11.78
CA MET A 162 8.31 -2.07 10.80
C MET A 162 7.69 -1.80 9.43
N THR A 163 8.52 -1.43 8.44
CA THR A 163 8.05 -1.35 7.05
C THR A 163 7.84 -2.74 6.46
N SER A 164 7.12 -2.79 5.31
CA SER A 164 6.83 -4.06 4.64
C SER A 164 8.10 -4.85 4.31
N PRO A 165 8.22 -6.09 4.76
CA PRO A 165 9.37 -6.93 4.40
C PRO A 165 9.33 -7.42 2.95
N TYR A 166 8.28 -7.08 2.20
CA TYR A 166 8.09 -7.47 0.80
C TYR A 166 8.52 -6.40 -0.22
N LEU A 167 9.11 -5.27 0.20
CA LEU A 167 9.38 -4.13 -0.69
C LEU A 167 10.00 -4.54 -2.02
N PHE A 168 11.07 -5.36 -2.02
CA PHE A 168 11.73 -5.84 -3.24
C PHE A 168 10.93 -6.86 -4.07
N SER A 169 9.73 -7.22 -3.65
CA SER A 169 8.80 -8.02 -4.46
C SER A 169 7.80 -7.15 -5.23
N TRP A 170 7.77 -5.86 -4.92
CA TRP A 170 6.84 -4.87 -5.48
C TRP A 170 7.56 -3.76 -6.23
N LEU A 171 8.77 -3.39 -5.79
CA LEU A 171 9.49 -2.21 -6.22
C LEU A 171 10.79 -2.57 -6.93
N SER A 172 11.21 -1.73 -7.86
CA SER A 172 12.48 -1.85 -8.58
C SER A 172 12.97 -0.50 -9.11
N GLY A 173 14.18 -0.46 -9.64
CA GLY A 173 14.76 0.74 -10.24
C GLY A 173 14.89 1.90 -9.24
N ILE A 174 14.40 3.07 -9.61
CA ILE A 174 14.51 4.28 -8.78
C ILE A 174 13.72 4.20 -7.47
N GLN A 175 12.69 3.34 -7.41
CA GLN A 175 11.88 3.13 -6.23
C GLN A 175 12.66 2.40 -5.12
N THR A 176 13.73 1.71 -5.47
CA THR A 176 14.60 0.98 -4.53
C THR A 176 16.01 1.53 -4.44
N ALA A 177 16.30 2.64 -5.12
CA ALA A 177 17.62 3.25 -5.14
C ALA A 177 18.06 3.68 -3.74
N GLY A 178 19.15 3.12 -3.24
CA GLY A 178 19.65 3.41 -1.89
C GLY A 178 18.82 2.85 -0.75
N LEU A 179 17.92 1.90 -1.03
CA LEU A 179 17.10 1.20 -0.05
C LEU A 179 17.80 -0.09 0.36
N GLU A 180 17.91 -0.31 1.66
CA GLU A 180 18.38 -1.54 2.27
C GLU A 180 17.37 -2.01 3.31
N LEU A 181 17.08 -3.32 3.32
CA LEU A 181 16.23 -3.94 4.33
C LEU A 181 17.03 -4.94 5.16
N THR A 182 16.92 -4.80 6.47
CA THR A 182 17.35 -5.84 7.42
C THR A 182 16.22 -6.86 7.60
N ASP A 183 16.57 -8.12 7.85
CA ASP A 183 15.55 -9.11 8.24
C ASP A 183 14.81 -8.63 9.50
N TYR A 184 13.49 -8.56 9.42
CA TYR A 184 12.68 -7.99 10.49
C TYR A 184 12.74 -8.78 11.79
N GLN A 185 13.02 -10.09 11.74
CA GLN A 185 13.18 -10.91 12.95
C GLN A 185 14.51 -10.61 13.64
N GLU A 186 15.58 -10.44 12.85
CA GLU A 186 16.89 -10.03 13.37
C GLU A 186 16.83 -8.63 13.97
N ALA A 187 16.23 -7.68 13.24
CA ALA A 187 16.08 -6.31 13.70
C ALA A 187 15.24 -6.21 14.99
N LEU A 188 14.14 -7.00 15.10
CA LEU A 188 13.32 -7.00 16.31
C LEU A 188 14.04 -7.67 17.50
N ALA A 189 14.78 -8.77 17.24
CA ALA A 189 15.57 -9.44 18.27
C ALA A 189 16.65 -8.51 18.87
N GLU A 190 17.20 -7.62 18.04
CA GLU A 190 18.17 -6.60 18.47
C GLU A 190 17.55 -5.55 19.38
N ILE A 191 16.37 -5.01 19.02
CA ILE A 191 15.80 -3.84 19.72
C ILE A 191 14.93 -4.20 20.96
N ILE A 192 14.35 -5.40 21.04
CA ILE A 192 13.48 -5.76 22.18
C ILE A 192 14.23 -5.67 23.52
N PRO A 193 15.47 -6.15 23.68
CA PRO A 193 16.22 -5.97 24.93
C PRO A 193 16.40 -4.49 25.29
N GLU A 194 16.75 -3.64 24.31
CA GLU A 194 16.91 -2.19 24.51
C GLU A 194 15.61 -1.52 24.97
N ILE A 195 14.49 -1.85 24.31
CA ILE A 195 13.16 -1.38 24.70
C ILE A 195 12.84 -1.77 26.15
N MET A 196 13.09 -3.01 26.53
CA MET A 196 12.78 -3.51 27.87
C MET A 196 13.68 -2.89 28.96
N GLU A 197 14.94 -2.57 28.64
CA GLU A 197 15.84 -1.83 29.53
C GLU A 197 15.32 -0.41 29.83
N ALA A 198 14.66 0.24 28.86
CA ALA A 198 14.01 1.53 29.02
C ALA A 198 12.74 1.49 29.91
N LYS A 199 12.32 0.30 30.35
CA LYS A 199 11.19 0.04 31.27
C LYS A 199 9.87 0.70 30.82
N PRO A 200 9.37 0.41 29.62
CA PRO A 200 8.07 0.89 29.20
C PRO A 200 6.94 0.32 30.06
N ASP A 201 5.81 1.00 30.09
CA ASP A 201 4.56 0.48 30.63
C ASP A 201 3.81 -0.36 29.57
N ILE A 202 3.90 0.04 28.29
CA ILE A 202 3.25 -0.61 27.15
C ILE A 202 4.24 -0.68 25.99
N VAL A 203 4.25 -1.82 25.27
CA VAL A 203 5.05 -2.04 24.06
C VAL A 203 4.12 -2.24 22.87
N ILE A 204 4.27 -1.41 21.85
CA ILE A 204 3.50 -1.45 20.60
C ILE A 204 4.42 -1.77 19.42
N LEU A 205 4.03 -2.72 18.59
CA LEU A 205 4.61 -2.94 17.26
C LEU A 205 3.65 -2.39 16.21
N ALA A 206 4.04 -1.30 15.55
CA ALA A 206 3.32 -0.74 14.42
C ALA A 206 3.99 -1.23 13.13
N MET A 207 3.25 -1.93 12.26
CA MET A 207 3.84 -2.58 11.11
C MET A 207 3.02 -2.39 9.84
N HIS A 208 3.70 -2.12 8.73
CA HIS A 208 3.06 -2.17 7.41
C HIS A 208 3.11 -3.61 6.86
N SER A 209 2.38 -4.48 7.54
CA SER A 209 2.16 -5.88 7.15
C SER A 209 0.87 -6.39 7.76
N GLY A 210 0.21 -7.33 7.06
CA GLY A 210 -0.97 -8.00 7.57
C GLY A 210 -0.64 -9.14 8.54
N GLU A 211 -1.64 -9.95 8.83
CA GLU A 211 -1.53 -11.09 9.73
C GLU A 211 -0.54 -12.19 9.25
N PHE A 212 -0.23 -12.20 7.95
CA PHE A 212 0.70 -13.15 7.34
C PHE A 212 1.92 -12.42 6.79
N MET A 213 3.10 -12.81 7.27
CA MET A 213 4.40 -12.25 6.90
C MET A 213 5.26 -13.28 6.18
N PRO A 214 6.30 -12.90 5.39
CA PRO A 214 7.26 -13.86 4.86
C PRO A 214 8.04 -14.49 6.01
N ALA A 215 8.38 -15.77 5.88
CA ALA A 215 9.18 -16.45 6.90
C ALA A 215 10.62 -15.92 6.97
N ARG A 216 11.14 -15.35 5.87
CA ARG A 216 12.45 -14.68 5.77
C ARG A 216 12.40 -13.56 4.75
N LEU A 217 13.24 -12.54 4.92
CA LEU A 217 13.45 -11.48 3.94
C LEU A 217 13.82 -12.09 2.57
N GLY A 218 13.21 -11.60 1.49
CA GLY A 218 13.49 -12.10 0.13
C GLY A 218 12.82 -13.42 -0.25
N SER A 219 12.10 -14.10 0.64
CA SER A 219 11.31 -15.28 0.28
C SER A 219 10.03 -14.87 -0.48
N SER A 220 10.22 -14.38 -1.70
CA SER A 220 9.14 -14.08 -2.64
C SER A 220 8.63 -15.40 -3.22
N GLY A 221 7.54 -15.87 -2.77
CA GLY A 221 6.92 -17.06 -3.36
C GLY A 221 6.19 -17.88 -2.32
N GLY A 222 4.98 -17.55 -2.13
CA GLY A 222 3.79 -18.29 -1.68
C GLY A 222 3.88 -19.47 -0.71
N LYS A 223 5.02 -20.07 -0.50
CA LYS A 223 5.12 -21.38 0.17
C LYS A 223 5.57 -21.38 1.63
N LYS A 224 6.11 -20.27 2.15
CA LYS A 224 6.48 -20.17 3.57
C LYS A 224 6.08 -18.80 4.12
N ARG A 225 4.78 -18.64 4.36
CA ARG A 225 4.28 -17.52 5.17
C ARG A 225 4.29 -17.93 6.64
N MET A 226 4.77 -17.02 7.49
CA MET A 226 4.65 -17.14 8.93
C MET A 226 3.42 -16.34 9.36
N SER A 227 2.53 -16.94 10.17
CA SER A 227 1.45 -16.15 10.78
C SER A 227 2.04 -15.18 11.81
N ALA A 228 1.41 -14.02 11.98
CA ALA A 228 1.75 -13.08 13.04
C ALA A 228 1.78 -13.79 14.43
N GLY A 229 0.88 -14.74 14.66
CA GLY A 229 0.87 -15.52 15.88
C GLY A 229 2.12 -16.37 16.08
N ALA A 230 2.69 -16.97 15.03
CA ALA A 230 3.94 -17.72 15.12
C ALA A 230 5.14 -16.80 15.43
N PHE A 231 5.13 -15.61 14.83
CA PHE A 231 6.13 -14.58 15.06
C PHE A 231 6.02 -13.99 16.47
N LEU A 232 4.83 -13.54 16.88
CA LEU A 232 4.59 -12.87 18.15
C LEU A 232 4.80 -13.78 19.39
N ARG A 233 4.68 -15.12 19.24
CA ARG A 233 5.05 -16.05 20.31
C ARG A 233 6.51 -15.93 20.76
N LYS A 234 7.39 -15.42 19.89
CA LYS A 234 8.80 -15.16 20.23
C LYS A 234 8.99 -13.88 21.02
N TYR A 235 8.02 -12.97 20.99
CA TYR A 235 8.09 -11.63 21.57
C TYR A 235 6.89 -11.33 22.47
N PRO A 236 6.74 -12.06 23.61
CA PRO A 236 5.60 -11.91 24.51
C PRO A 236 5.54 -10.53 25.21
N GLN A 237 6.59 -9.73 25.08
CA GLN A 237 6.66 -8.35 25.58
C GLN A 237 5.81 -7.36 24.76
N ILE A 238 5.41 -7.71 23.55
CA ILE A 238 4.57 -6.86 22.71
C ILE A 238 3.12 -6.99 23.17
N ASP A 239 2.53 -5.88 23.62
CA ASP A 239 1.16 -5.82 24.11
C ASP A 239 0.14 -5.60 22.97
N LEU A 240 0.45 -4.69 22.03
CA LEU A 240 -0.43 -4.29 20.94
C LEU A 240 0.32 -4.31 19.61
N VAL A 241 -0.34 -4.83 18.57
CA VAL A 241 0.14 -4.80 17.19
C VAL A 241 -0.83 -4.02 16.32
N LEU A 242 -0.31 -3.05 15.59
CA LEU A 242 -1.02 -2.25 14.61
C LEU A 242 -0.60 -2.74 13.22
N GLY A 243 -1.53 -3.38 12.47
CA GLY A 243 -1.26 -3.95 11.15
C GLY A 243 -1.60 -3.02 10.00
N GLY A 244 -1.19 -3.39 8.77
CA GLY A 244 -1.48 -2.67 7.52
C GLY A 244 -1.32 -3.56 6.29
N HIS A 245 -1.20 -2.97 5.09
CA HIS A 245 -0.85 -3.62 3.82
C HIS A 245 -1.91 -4.58 3.25
N SER A 246 -2.63 -5.29 4.08
CA SER A 246 -3.56 -6.33 3.63
C SER A 246 -4.93 -5.79 3.21
N HIS A 247 -5.24 -4.53 3.52
CA HIS A 247 -6.54 -3.89 3.37
C HIS A 247 -7.69 -4.65 4.08
N GLN A 248 -7.34 -5.50 5.05
CA GLN A 248 -8.30 -6.28 5.83
C GLN A 248 -8.46 -5.64 7.21
N GLU A 249 -9.56 -4.93 7.40
CA GLU A 249 -9.88 -4.36 8.70
C GLU A 249 -10.02 -5.43 9.78
N GLY A 250 -9.60 -5.10 10.99
CA GLY A 250 -9.71 -5.96 12.16
C GLY A 250 -10.09 -5.16 13.39
N THR A 251 -11.29 -5.43 13.93
CA THR A 251 -11.80 -4.75 15.13
C THR A 251 -11.03 -5.10 16.40
N GLY A 252 -10.16 -6.10 16.32
CA GLY A 252 -9.29 -6.54 17.40
C GLY A 252 -9.46 -8.01 17.74
N LYS A 253 -8.33 -8.70 17.90
CA LYS A 253 -8.28 -10.10 18.32
C LYS A 253 -6.98 -10.39 19.06
N GLN A 254 -7.03 -11.38 19.97
CA GLN A 254 -5.84 -11.91 20.59
C GLN A 254 -5.03 -12.72 19.58
N VAL A 255 -3.74 -12.38 19.43
CA VAL A 255 -2.77 -13.11 18.59
C VAL A 255 -1.53 -13.39 19.45
N ALA A 256 -1.36 -14.63 19.88
CA ALA A 256 -0.40 -15.01 20.94
C ALA A 256 -0.65 -14.21 22.24
N SER A 257 0.38 -13.53 22.76
CA SER A 257 0.26 -12.63 23.95
C SER A 257 -0.24 -11.23 23.59
N SER A 258 -0.20 -10.85 22.31
CA SER A 258 -0.49 -9.50 21.84
C SER A 258 -1.94 -9.34 21.41
N TRP A 259 -2.45 -8.10 21.42
CA TRP A 259 -3.69 -7.73 20.77
C TRP A 259 -3.41 -7.16 19.38
N TYR A 260 -4.07 -7.64 18.35
CA TYR A 260 -3.90 -7.19 16.97
C TYR A 260 -5.11 -6.40 16.48
N ILE A 261 -4.87 -5.20 15.92
CA ILE A 261 -5.88 -4.38 15.25
C ILE A 261 -5.37 -3.91 13.90
N GLN A 262 -6.29 -3.60 12.98
CA GLN A 262 -5.98 -2.96 11.71
C GLN A 262 -7.14 -2.07 11.27
N ALA A 263 -6.86 -0.82 10.95
CA ALA A 263 -7.86 0.11 10.46
C ALA A 263 -8.34 -0.25 9.04
N PRO A 264 -9.56 0.18 8.64
CA PRO A 264 -10.02 0.10 7.27
C PRO A 264 -9.11 0.89 6.32
N ALA A 265 -8.80 0.33 5.16
CA ALA A 265 -8.08 1.02 4.10
C ALA A 265 -8.90 2.14 3.44
N LEU A 266 -8.25 2.93 2.56
CA LEU A 266 -8.87 3.92 1.69
C LEU A 266 -9.67 4.98 2.48
N SER A 267 -9.13 5.46 3.59
CA SER A 267 -9.79 6.42 4.50
C SER A 267 -11.12 5.93 5.07
N GLY A 268 -11.36 4.62 5.09
CA GLY A 268 -12.62 4.03 5.55
C GLY A 268 -12.93 4.27 7.04
N GLY A 269 -11.88 4.53 7.84
CA GLY A 269 -12.00 4.79 9.27
C GLY A 269 -10.68 4.65 10.01
N ALA A 270 -10.74 4.71 11.33
CA ALA A 270 -9.62 4.50 12.23
C ALA A 270 -9.88 3.28 13.13
N ALA A 271 -8.85 2.49 13.44
CA ALA A 271 -8.93 1.52 14.53
C ALA A 271 -8.59 2.22 15.85
N VAL A 272 -9.43 1.99 16.85
CA VAL A 272 -9.31 2.62 18.16
C VAL A 272 -9.15 1.54 19.22
N ALA A 273 -8.04 1.56 19.95
CA ALA A 273 -7.82 0.69 21.09
C ALA A 273 -7.80 1.50 22.40
N GLU A 274 -8.65 1.12 23.32
CA GLU A 274 -8.73 1.69 24.66
C GLU A 274 -8.03 0.75 25.65
N ILE A 275 -6.96 1.22 26.26
CA ILE A 275 -6.13 0.47 27.21
C ILE A 275 -6.31 1.05 28.59
N LEU A 276 -6.66 0.21 29.56
CA LEU A 276 -6.66 0.54 30.98
C LEU A 276 -5.46 -0.14 31.63
N TYR A 277 -4.54 0.66 32.15
CA TYR A 277 -3.28 0.21 32.73
C TYR A 277 -3.25 0.44 34.24
N ASP A 278 -2.92 -0.59 35.00
CA ASP A 278 -2.72 -0.50 36.48
C ASP A 278 -1.24 -0.20 36.76
N LYS A 279 -0.95 1.04 37.16
CA LYS A 279 0.43 1.47 37.45
C LYS A 279 1.05 0.77 38.68
N LYS A 280 0.24 0.37 39.66
CA LYS A 280 0.72 -0.33 40.85
C LYS A 280 1.13 -1.78 40.54
N LYS A 281 0.31 -2.46 39.70
CA LYS A 281 0.57 -3.83 39.27
C LYS A 281 1.43 -3.92 38.02
N ARG A 282 1.71 -2.78 37.36
CA ARG A 282 2.47 -2.66 36.14
C ARG A 282 1.94 -3.60 35.04
N ARG A 283 0.63 -3.55 34.77
CA ARG A 283 0.01 -4.41 33.80
C ARG A 283 -1.24 -3.79 33.17
N ILE A 284 -1.54 -4.18 31.94
CA ILE A 284 -2.81 -3.91 31.29
C ILE A 284 -3.91 -4.71 32.01
N VAL A 285 -4.96 -4.03 32.46
CA VAL A 285 -6.15 -4.64 33.07
C VAL A 285 -7.28 -4.84 32.10
N SER A 286 -7.35 -3.99 31.06
CA SER A 286 -8.34 -4.11 30.00
C SER A 286 -7.77 -3.51 28.72
N LEU A 287 -7.98 -4.20 27.61
CA LEU A 287 -7.77 -3.69 26.26
C LEU A 287 -9.03 -4.02 25.45
N LYS A 288 -9.68 -2.99 24.92
CA LYS A 288 -10.86 -3.09 24.05
C LYS A 288 -10.56 -2.32 22.78
N SER A 289 -11.09 -2.77 21.66
CA SER A 289 -10.88 -2.08 20.39
C SER A 289 -12.13 -2.11 19.53
N ARG A 290 -12.22 -1.15 18.62
CA ARG A 290 -13.30 -0.99 17.65
C ARG A 290 -12.80 -0.26 16.43
N ILE A 291 -13.60 -0.26 15.38
CA ILE A 291 -13.42 0.62 14.23
C ILE A 291 -14.34 1.84 14.40
N ALA A 292 -13.77 3.01 14.20
CA ALA A 292 -14.50 4.26 14.05
C ALA A 292 -14.56 4.59 12.56
N TYR A 293 -15.71 4.33 11.92
CA TYR A 293 -15.89 4.50 10.48
C TYR A 293 -16.05 5.97 10.11
N ALA A 294 -15.50 6.34 8.94
CA ALA A 294 -15.51 7.70 8.43
C ALA A 294 -16.68 8.00 7.48
N ALA A 295 -17.45 6.97 7.07
CA ALA A 295 -18.50 7.12 6.05
C ALA A 295 -19.59 8.11 6.42
N ASP A 296 -20.01 8.10 7.69
CA ASP A 296 -21.10 8.93 8.19
C ASP A 296 -20.62 10.24 8.83
N ALA A 297 -19.33 10.51 8.87
CA ALA A 297 -18.77 11.73 9.43
C ALA A 297 -18.89 12.89 8.43
N GLU A 298 -19.18 14.09 8.92
CA GLU A 298 -19.06 15.30 8.11
C GLU A 298 -17.58 15.61 7.86
N PRO A 299 -17.22 16.16 6.68
CA PRO A 299 -15.86 16.56 6.41
C PRO A 299 -15.33 17.61 7.39
N ASP A 300 -14.12 17.44 7.90
CA ASP A 300 -13.44 18.43 8.72
C ASP A 300 -13.10 19.66 7.87
N ALA A 301 -13.56 20.84 8.33
CA ALA A 301 -13.45 22.07 7.55
C ALA A 301 -12.00 22.49 7.29
N GLU A 302 -11.14 22.38 8.28
CA GLU A 302 -9.71 22.75 8.17
C GLU A 302 -8.96 21.84 7.19
N THR A 303 -9.23 20.53 7.24
CA THR A 303 -8.68 19.56 6.29
C THR A 303 -9.23 19.79 4.88
N ALA A 304 -10.51 20.09 4.73
CA ALA A 304 -11.14 20.38 3.45
C ALA A 304 -10.55 21.65 2.81
N GLU A 305 -10.34 22.71 3.58
CA GLU A 305 -9.69 23.95 3.14
C GLU A 305 -8.25 23.70 2.70
N MET A 306 -7.48 22.94 3.47
CA MET A 306 -6.11 22.55 3.12
C MET A 306 -6.05 21.81 1.77
N LEU A 307 -7.05 20.99 1.46
CA LEU A 307 -7.08 20.18 0.23
C LEU A 307 -7.60 20.94 -1.00
N GLU A 308 -8.35 22.02 -0.83
CA GLU A 308 -9.07 22.68 -1.93
C GLU A 308 -8.18 23.08 -3.12
N PRO A 309 -6.96 23.63 -2.92
CA PRO A 309 -6.07 23.95 -4.04
C PRO A 309 -5.69 22.72 -4.90
N LEU A 310 -5.42 21.59 -4.25
CA LEU A 310 -5.10 20.33 -4.94
C LEU A 310 -6.33 19.78 -5.66
N LEU A 311 -7.50 19.82 -5.03
CA LEU A 311 -8.75 19.36 -5.61
C LEU A 311 -9.17 20.20 -6.82
N GLU A 312 -9.00 21.52 -6.78
CA GLU A 312 -9.24 22.42 -7.91
C GLU A 312 -8.28 22.11 -9.07
N GLN A 313 -6.98 21.97 -8.80
CA GLN A 313 -5.99 21.56 -9.79
C GLN A 313 -6.37 20.20 -10.41
N SER A 314 -6.79 19.26 -9.59
CA SER A 314 -7.22 17.93 -10.02
C SER A 314 -8.44 17.99 -10.93
N ARG A 315 -9.46 18.79 -10.60
CA ARG A 315 -10.63 19.02 -11.46
C ARG A 315 -10.19 19.56 -12.82
N ARG A 316 -9.38 20.62 -12.85
CA ARG A 316 -8.89 21.25 -14.08
C ARG A 316 -8.05 20.31 -14.95
N LYS A 317 -7.05 19.63 -14.36
CA LYS A 317 -6.17 18.73 -15.11
C LYS A 317 -6.87 17.42 -15.48
N GLY A 318 -7.74 16.91 -14.60
CA GLY A 318 -8.46 15.65 -14.77
C GLY A 318 -9.48 15.67 -15.92
N THR A 319 -10.03 16.85 -16.25
CA THR A 319 -10.96 17.05 -17.36
C THR A 319 -10.26 17.31 -18.70
N ARG A 320 -8.93 17.27 -18.77
CA ARG A 320 -8.17 17.37 -20.02
C ARG A 320 -8.53 16.20 -20.95
N ARG A 321 -8.98 16.52 -22.16
CA ARG A 321 -9.36 15.53 -23.17
C ARG A 321 -8.10 14.88 -23.75
N ILE A 322 -8.02 13.55 -23.70
CA ILE A 322 -6.86 12.79 -24.17
C ILE A 322 -7.13 12.18 -25.54
N ALA A 323 -8.24 11.45 -25.67
CA ALA A 323 -8.54 10.69 -26.87
C ALA A 323 -10.05 10.60 -27.08
N ARG A 324 -10.47 10.18 -28.29
CA ARG A 324 -11.84 9.79 -28.59
C ARG A 324 -11.87 8.31 -28.97
N MET A 325 -12.53 7.51 -28.15
CA MET A 325 -12.61 6.07 -28.34
C MET A 325 -13.91 5.69 -29.04
N ALA A 326 -13.82 4.87 -30.11
CA ALA A 326 -14.99 4.29 -30.79
C ALA A 326 -15.49 2.99 -30.09
N PHE A 327 -14.72 2.45 -29.19
CA PHE A 327 -14.97 1.18 -28.51
C PHE A 327 -14.68 1.28 -27.00
N PRO A 328 -15.24 0.38 -26.18
CA PRO A 328 -14.94 0.38 -24.76
C PRO A 328 -13.52 -0.12 -24.50
N LEU A 329 -12.88 0.44 -23.46
CA LEU A 329 -11.64 -0.07 -22.90
C LEU A 329 -11.98 -0.92 -21.66
N GLU A 330 -11.82 -2.22 -21.77
CA GLU A 330 -12.23 -3.18 -20.74
C GLU A 330 -11.02 -3.88 -20.13
N PRO A 331 -11.02 -4.13 -18.80
CA PRO A 331 -9.98 -4.91 -18.14
C PRO A 331 -10.02 -6.36 -18.63
N LEU A 332 -8.89 -7.07 -18.45
CA LEU A 332 -8.82 -8.50 -18.70
C LEU A 332 -9.71 -9.24 -17.68
N LYS A 333 -10.64 -10.05 -18.20
CA LYS A 333 -11.57 -10.85 -17.37
C LYS A 333 -11.04 -12.25 -17.06
N LYS A 334 -10.16 -12.76 -17.93
CA LYS A 334 -9.59 -14.12 -17.84
C LYS A 334 -8.15 -14.10 -18.33
N SER A 335 -7.32 -15.00 -17.78
CA SER A 335 -6.01 -15.29 -18.36
C SER A 335 -6.16 -15.82 -19.77
N GLY A 336 -5.39 -15.29 -20.72
CA GLY A 336 -5.50 -15.65 -22.14
C GLY A 336 -4.66 -14.72 -23.00
N ALA A 337 -4.90 -14.72 -24.33
CA ALA A 337 -4.13 -13.98 -25.33
C ALA A 337 -4.21 -12.44 -25.24
N GLY A 338 -4.68 -11.89 -24.12
CA GLY A 338 -4.91 -10.46 -23.98
C GLY A 338 -6.23 -10.00 -24.57
N ASN A 339 -6.53 -8.73 -24.37
CA ASN A 339 -7.68 -8.05 -24.94
C ASN A 339 -7.23 -6.75 -25.64
N ARG A 340 -8.19 -5.99 -26.19
CA ARG A 340 -7.91 -4.73 -26.88
C ARG A 340 -7.13 -3.74 -25.99
N LEU A 341 -7.53 -3.57 -24.74
CA LEU A 341 -6.86 -2.66 -23.81
C LEU A 341 -5.41 -3.12 -23.51
N SER A 342 -5.18 -4.40 -23.24
CA SER A 342 -3.83 -4.89 -22.98
C SER A 342 -2.91 -4.75 -24.20
N ARG A 343 -3.43 -4.93 -25.43
CA ARG A 343 -2.68 -4.65 -26.66
C ARG A 343 -2.36 -3.17 -26.82
N ILE A 344 -3.29 -2.27 -26.45
CA ILE A 344 -3.03 -0.82 -26.45
C ILE A 344 -1.90 -0.48 -25.49
N PHE A 345 -1.91 -1.04 -24.27
CA PHE A 345 -0.79 -0.89 -23.33
C PHE A 345 0.53 -1.37 -23.93
N GLY A 346 0.54 -2.59 -24.48
CA GLY A 346 1.75 -3.15 -25.09
C GLY A 346 2.30 -2.27 -26.21
N ARG A 347 1.47 -1.85 -27.15
CA ARG A 347 1.87 -0.95 -28.25
C ARG A 347 2.35 0.41 -27.77
N ALA A 348 1.70 0.97 -26.75
CA ALA A 348 2.12 2.23 -26.14
C ALA A 348 3.52 2.14 -25.56
N MET A 349 3.80 1.08 -24.81
CA MET A 349 5.11 0.82 -24.21
C MET A 349 6.19 0.56 -25.27
N MET A 350 5.89 -0.25 -26.28
CA MET A 350 6.80 -0.55 -27.40
C MET A 350 7.16 0.71 -28.18
N ARG A 351 6.17 1.58 -28.50
CA ARG A 351 6.40 2.83 -29.21
C ARG A 351 7.35 3.79 -28.49
N GLU A 352 7.20 3.93 -27.19
CA GLU A 352 8.02 4.85 -26.38
C GLU A 352 9.43 4.33 -26.10
N THR A 353 9.65 3.02 -26.24
CA THR A 353 10.91 2.38 -25.86
C THR A 353 11.70 1.78 -27.02
N GLY A 354 11.09 1.65 -28.19
CA GLY A 354 11.64 0.93 -29.33
C GLY A 354 11.79 -0.58 -29.06
N ALA A 355 11.04 -1.12 -28.10
CA ALA A 355 11.04 -2.56 -27.81
C ALA A 355 10.22 -3.32 -28.86
N GLU A 356 10.56 -4.57 -29.08
CA GLU A 356 9.90 -5.46 -30.06
C GLU A 356 8.83 -6.32 -29.39
N ILE A 357 8.93 -6.54 -28.09
CA ILE A 357 7.93 -7.26 -27.27
C ILE A 357 7.58 -6.44 -26.03
N ALA A 358 6.30 -6.44 -25.68
CA ALA A 358 5.82 -5.87 -24.44
C ALA A 358 5.09 -6.92 -23.60
N LEU A 359 5.27 -6.84 -22.29
CA LEU A 359 4.58 -7.65 -21.30
C LEU A 359 3.80 -6.75 -20.36
N HIS A 360 2.48 -6.67 -20.53
CA HIS A 360 1.61 -5.87 -19.67
C HIS A 360 0.16 -6.34 -19.73
N GLY A 361 -0.43 -6.57 -18.55
CA GLY A 361 -1.86 -6.84 -18.39
C GLY A 361 -2.66 -5.56 -18.07
N THR A 362 -3.87 -5.74 -17.63
CA THR A 362 -4.68 -4.65 -17.07
C THR A 362 -4.65 -4.73 -15.56
N LEU A 363 -4.10 -3.70 -14.90
CA LEU A 363 -3.88 -3.65 -13.45
C LEU A 363 -5.05 -2.98 -12.70
N SER A 364 -6.09 -2.59 -13.42
CA SER A 364 -7.29 -1.95 -12.89
C SER A 364 -8.55 -2.68 -13.33
N SER A 365 -9.58 -2.65 -12.51
CA SER A 365 -10.92 -3.12 -12.85
C SER A 365 -11.76 -2.06 -13.58
N TYR A 366 -11.22 -0.86 -13.79
CA TYR A 366 -11.94 0.25 -14.42
C TYR A 366 -12.25 -0.07 -15.89
N ARG A 367 -13.47 0.29 -16.31
CA ARG A 367 -13.95 0.21 -17.69
C ARG A 367 -14.25 1.63 -18.18
N ALA A 368 -13.64 2.03 -19.30
CA ALA A 368 -14.02 3.26 -19.98
C ALA A 368 -15.00 2.97 -21.12
N SER A 369 -16.09 3.73 -21.17
CA SER A 369 -17.08 3.67 -22.27
C SER A 369 -16.56 4.35 -23.53
N PRO A 370 -17.11 4.04 -24.73
CA PRO A 370 -16.85 4.82 -25.93
C PRO A 370 -17.15 6.30 -25.72
N GLY A 371 -16.40 7.17 -26.37
CA GLY A 371 -16.53 8.61 -26.26
C GLY A 371 -15.20 9.31 -25.96
N ILE A 372 -15.26 10.51 -25.41
CA ILE A 372 -14.08 11.25 -24.97
C ILE A 372 -13.50 10.60 -23.72
N LEU A 373 -12.22 10.30 -23.78
CA LEU A 373 -11.43 9.82 -22.66
C LEU A 373 -10.67 11.00 -22.03
N TYR A 374 -10.81 11.19 -20.75
CA TYR A 374 -10.19 12.26 -19.97
C TYR A 374 -8.97 11.78 -19.20
N ALA A 375 -8.07 12.70 -18.83
CA ALA A 375 -6.84 12.37 -18.08
C ALA A 375 -7.11 11.61 -16.78
N SER A 376 -8.14 12.00 -16.02
CA SER A 376 -8.53 11.26 -14.81
C SER A 376 -9.02 9.84 -15.08
N GLN A 377 -9.56 9.56 -16.28
CA GLN A 377 -9.96 8.22 -16.68
C GLN A 377 -8.76 7.39 -17.16
N VAL A 378 -7.75 8.01 -17.78
CA VAL A 378 -6.48 7.34 -18.09
C VAL A 378 -5.79 6.90 -16.80
N TYR A 379 -5.81 7.75 -15.75
CA TYR A 379 -5.34 7.35 -14.42
C TYR A 379 -6.09 6.11 -13.91
N LEU A 380 -7.41 6.05 -14.05
CA LEU A 380 -8.19 4.89 -13.60
C LEU A 380 -7.87 3.60 -14.37
N LEU A 381 -7.41 3.69 -15.62
CA LEU A 381 -6.92 2.54 -16.39
C LEU A 381 -5.53 2.09 -15.93
N ALA A 382 -4.67 3.02 -15.48
CA ALA A 382 -3.31 2.77 -15.02
C ALA A 382 -3.02 3.53 -13.72
N PRO A 383 -3.56 3.08 -12.56
CA PRO A 383 -3.53 3.86 -11.31
C PRO A 383 -2.24 3.76 -10.51
N TYR A 384 -1.24 3.03 -11.00
CA TYR A 384 0.04 2.82 -10.32
C TYR A 384 1.17 3.60 -10.98
N GLU A 385 2.18 3.97 -10.21
CA GLU A 385 3.41 4.63 -10.66
C GLU A 385 4.41 3.58 -11.21
N ASN A 386 3.95 2.80 -12.19
CA ASN A 386 4.71 1.70 -12.78
C ASN A 386 5.71 2.22 -13.82
N LEU A 387 6.94 2.49 -13.40
CA LEU A 387 8.02 2.87 -14.31
C LEU A 387 8.36 1.74 -15.26
N LEU A 388 8.70 2.11 -16.51
CA LEU A 388 9.09 1.17 -17.54
C LEU A 388 10.55 0.73 -17.36
N CYS A 389 10.81 -0.50 -17.75
CA CYS A 389 12.18 -1.00 -17.92
C CYS A 389 12.28 -1.87 -19.15
N THR A 390 13.49 -2.00 -19.70
CA THR A 390 13.79 -2.84 -20.85
C THR A 390 14.96 -3.76 -20.57
N LEU A 391 14.91 -4.94 -21.21
CA LEU A 391 16.00 -5.92 -21.19
C LEU A 391 15.97 -6.76 -22.48
N GLU A 392 17.12 -7.29 -22.85
CA GLU A 392 17.24 -8.21 -23.98
C GLU A 392 16.86 -9.62 -23.55
N ILE A 393 16.00 -10.31 -24.31
CA ILE A 393 15.61 -11.69 -24.06
C ILE A 393 15.82 -12.58 -25.30
N SER A 394 16.19 -13.84 -25.06
CA SER A 394 16.26 -14.89 -26.07
C SER A 394 14.88 -15.52 -26.32
N PRO A 395 14.69 -16.27 -27.44
CA PRO A 395 13.48 -17.05 -27.68
C PRO A 395 13.12 -18.00 -26.54
N ALA A 396 14.12 -18.70 -25.99
CA ALA A 396 13.92 -19.62 -24.87
C ALA A 396 13.42 -18.90 -23.61
N GLU A 397 14.00 -17.74 -23.28
CA GLU A 397 13.57 -16.91 -22.16
C GLU A 397 12.16 -16.35 -22.36
N CYS A 398 11.86 -15.88 -23.59
CA CYS A 398 10.51 -15.41 -23.93
C CYS A 398 9.46 -16.54 -23.74
N ARG A 399 9.78 -17.74 -24.23
CA ARG A 399 8.95 -18.94 -24.04
C ARG A 399 8.69 -19.20 -22.55
N ALA A 400 9.74 -19.20 -21.74
CA ALA A 400 9.63 -19.46 -20.31
C ALA A 400 8.77 -18.41 -19.60
N ILE A 401 8.93 -17.13 -19.94
CA ILE A 401 8.12 -16.01 -19.42
C ILE A 401 6.64 -16.19 -19.79
N ILE A 402 6.34 -16.48 -21.06
CA ILE A 402 4.95 -16.66 -21.53
C ILE A 402 4.30 -17.86 -20.80
N GLU A 403 5.01 -18.97 -20.72
CA GLU A 403 4.49 -20.17 -20.04
C GLU A 403 4.23 -19.94 -18.55
N GLU A 404 5.10 -19.17 -17.87
CA GLU A 404 4.86 -18.74 -16.49
C GLU A 404 3.59 -17.90 -16.36
N GLN A 405 3.37 -16.92 -17.26
CA GLN A 405 2.17 -16.08 -17.26
C GLN A 405 0.90 -16.92 -17.43
N TYR A 406 0.93 -17.91 -18.34
CA TYR A 406 -0.22 -18.79 -18.58
C TYR A 406 -0.43 -19.83 -17.47
N ALA A 407 0.59 -20.15 -16.67
CA ALA A 407 0.45 -20.99 -15.49
C ALA A 407 -0.25 -20.25 -14.33
N GLU A 408 -0.20 -18.91 -14.30
CA GLU A 408 -0.91 -18.10 -13.31
C GLU A 408 -2.40 -18.04 -13.66
N LYS A 409 -3.23 -18.62 -12.81
CA LYS A 409 -4.67 -18.80 -13.07
C LYS A 409 -5.54 -17.66 -12.55
N ARG A 410 -5.00 -16.77 -11.73
CA ARG A 410 -5.74 -15.62 -11.19
C ARG A 410 -5.88 -14.54 -12.25
N SER A 411 -7.12 -14.19 -12.62
CA SER A 411 -7.42 -13.25 -13.70
C SER A 411 -6.72 -11.89 -13.58
N GLY A 412 -6.63 -11.34 -12.38
CA GLY A 412 -5.97 -10.06 -12.11
C GLY A 412 -4.43 -10.10 -12.13
N SER A 413 -3.83 -11.27 -12.37
CA SER A 413 -2.37 -11.46 -12.35
C SER A 413 -1.77 -11.71 -13.73
N PHE A 414 -2.60 -12.05 -14.73
CA PHE A 414 -2.14 -12.34 -16.07
C PHE A 414 -1.58 -11.08 -16.76
N GLN A 415 -0.38 -11.23 -17.34
CA GLN A 415 0.24 -10.20 -18.17
C GLN A 415 0.09 -10.58 -19.63
N ALA A 416 -0.61 -9.77 -20.42
CA ALA A 416 -0.71 -9.99 -21.86
C ALA A 416 0.62 -9.70 -22.56
N VAL A 417 0.90 -10.46 -23.61
CA VAL A 417 2.09 -10.31 -24.44
C VAL A 417 1.70 -9.65 -25.77
N THR A 418 2.50 -8.70 -26.21
CA THR A 418 2.34 -7.99 -27.48
C THR A 418 3.67 -8.02 -28.22
N GLY A 419 3.68 -8.14 -29.55
CA GLY A 419 4.88 -8.15 -30.37
C GLY A 419 5.35 -9.56 -30.75
N VAL A 420 4.72 -10.62 -30.23
CA VAL A 420 5.05 -12.00 -30.58
C VAL A 420 3.81 -12.87 -30.66
N SER A 421 3.73 -13.69 -31.70
CA SER A 421 2.66 -14.66 -31.96
C SER A 421 3.09 -16.06 -31.57
N PHE A 422 2.17 -16.84 -30.97
CA PHE A 422 2.41 -18.21 -30.52
C PHE A 422 1.09 -18.99 -30.36
N LYS A 423 1.18 -20.32 -30.29
CA LYS A 423 0.05 -21.20 -30.03
C LYS A 423 0.19 -21.88 -28.66
N MET A 424 -0.79 -21.68 -27.77
CA MET A 424 -0.81 -22.39 -26.49
C MET A 424 -1.37 -23.80 -26.63
N GLY A 425 -0.68 -24.76 -26.07
CA GLY A 425 -1.10 -26.14 -25.96
C GLY A 425 -1.83 -26.42 -24.64
N LYS A 426 -2.24 -27.68 -24.46
CA LYS A 426 -2.79 -28.14 -23.20
C LYS A 426 -1.73 -28.02 -22.09
N GLY A 427 -2.15 -27.61 -20.87
CA GLY A 427 -1.23 -27.48 -19.73
C GLY A 427 -0.41 -26.17 -19.69
N GLY A 428 -0.76 -25.16 -20.51
CA GLY A 428 -0.08 -23.87 -20.46
C GLY A 428 1.34 -23.86 -21.06
N LYS A 429 1.64 -24.81 -21.95
CA LYS A 429 2.90 -24.87 -22.70
C LYS A 429 2.71 -24.41 -24.14
N ILE A 430 3.69 -23.69 -24.68
CA ILE A 430 3.68 -23.25 -26.08
C ILE A 430 3.90 -24.47 -26.99
N ARG A 431 3.06 -24.59 -28.04
CA ARG A 431 3.23 -25.56 -29.11
C ARG A 431 3.77 -24.88 -30.37
N GLY A 432 4.82 -25.46 -30.96
CA GLY A 432 5.50 -24.90 -32.13
C GLY A 432 6.37 -23.69 -31.78
N GLY A 433 6.58 -22.83 -32.78
CA GLY A 433 7.50 -21.71 -32.72
C GLY A 433 6.93 -20.43 -32.11
N LEU A 434 7.82 -19.48 -31.91
CA LEU A 434 7.52 -18.08 -31.64
C LEU A 434 7.76 -17.30 -32.93
N PHE A 435 6.89 -16.33 -33.24
CA PHE A 435 7.00 -15.48 -34.43
C PHE A 435 6.87 -14.02 -33.99
N LEU A 436 7.86 -13.19 -34.28
CA LEU A 436 7.77 -11.75 -34.00
C LEU A 436 6.70 -11.13 -34.93
N ASP A 437 6.02 -10.10 -34.45
CA ASP A 437 4.95 -9.45 -35.21
C ASP A 437 5.50 -8.87 -36.54
N GLY A 438 4.88 -9.27 -37.68
CA GLY A 438 5.32 -8.91 -39.01
C GLY A 438 6.36 -9.81 -39.65
N GLU A 439 6.89 -10.80 -38.92
CA GLU A 439 7.84 -11.78 -39.43
C GLU A 439 7.14 -13.13 -39.71
N THR A 440 7.57 -13.80 -40.78
CA THR A 440 7.08 -15.13 -41.16
C THR A 440 8.00 -16.26 -40.72
N GLU A 441 9.24 -15.93 -40.39
CA GLU A 441 10.23 -16.88 -39.90
C GLU A 441 10.09 -17.13 -38.40
N GLU A 442 10.35 -18.34 -37.99
CA GLU A 442 10.32 -18.71 -36.59
C GLU A 442 11.51 -18.05 -35.84
N TRP A 443 11.19 -17.31 -34.78
CA TRP A 443 12.20 -16.79 -33.87
C TRP A 443 12.63 -17.89 -32.89
N ASN A 444 13.72 -18.57 -33.23
CA ASN A 444 14.23 -19.78 -32.55
C ASN A 444 15.51 -19.49 -31.79
N ASP A 445 16.05 -20.51 -31.09
CA ASP A 445 17.21 -20.39 -30.19
C ASP A 445 18.53 -19.95 -30.86
N GLY A 446 18.61 -19.97 -32.20
CA GLY A 446 19.75 -19.42 -32.95
C GLY A 446 19.57 -17.95 -33.36
N ALA A 447 18.41 -17.37 -33.15
CA ALA A 447 18.11 -16.02 -33.56
C ALA A 447 18.63 -14.97 -32.54
N ARG A 448 18.73 -13.72 -32.99
CA ARG A 448 19.13 -12.61 -32.12
C ARG A 448 18.19 -12.44 -30.92
N PRO A 449 18.71 -11.98 -29.77
CA PRO A 449 17.87 -11.47 -28.70
C PRO A 449 17.05 -10.28 -29.17
N VAL A 450 15.90 -10.05 -28.53
CA VAL A 450 15.04 -8.89 -28.77
C VAL A 450 14.76 -8.11 -27.48
N LYS A 451 14.47 -6.83 -27.65
CA LYS A 451 14.17 -5.96 -26.54
C LYS A 451 12.74 -6.18 -26.04
N LEU A 452 12.61 -6.60 -24.78
CA LEU A 452 11.37 -6.67 -24.04
C LEU A 452 11.19 -5.40 -23.22
N VAL A 453 9.97 -4.82 -23.25
CA VAL A 453 9.55 -3.77 -22.31
C VAL A 453 8.49 -4.30 -21.35
N LEU A 454 8.60 -3.91 -20.07
CA LEU A 454 7.64 -4.23 -19.01
C LEU A 454 7.72 -3.17 -17.90
N SER A 455 6.82 -3.26 -16.92
CA SER A 455 6.93 -2.41 -15.74
C SER A 455 7.92 -2.96 -14.72
N GLY A 456 8.55 -2.09 -13.95
CA GLY A 456 9.43 -2.46 -12.85
C GLY A 456 8.75 -3.36 -11.81
N TYR A 457 7.47 -3.12 -11.53
CA TYR A 457 6.63 -3.99 -10.70
C TYR A 457 6.57 -5.44 -11.24
N THR A 458 6.37 -5.61 -12.54
CA THR A 458 6.31 -6.93 -13.18
C THR A 458 7.69 -7.61 -13.13
N LEU A 459 8.75 -6.86 -13.39
CA LEU A 459 10.13 -7.34 -13.31
C LEU A 459 10.51 -7.78 -11.88
N ALA A 460 10.07 -7.06 -10.85
CA ALA A 460 10.26 -7.43 -9.45
C ALA A 460 9.56 -8.75 -9.04
N GLY A 461 8.80 -9.34 -9.97
CA GLY A 461 8.08 -10.59 -9.77
C GLY A 461 6.62 -10.39 -9.34
N ALA A 462 6.09 -9.17 -9.39
CA ALA A 462 4.69 -8.84 -9.11
C ALA A 462 4.16 -9.45 -7.79
N GLY A 463 4.87 -9.24 -6.70
CA GLY A 463 4.53 -9.81 -5.38
C GLY A 463 4.80 -11.32 -5.30
N GLY A 464 5.80 -11.81 -6.02
CA GLY A 464 6.25 -13.22 -6.00
C GLY A 464 5.46 -14.15 -6.92
N ARG A 465 4.64 -13.60 -7.83
CA ARG A 465 3.86 -14.37 -8.81
C ARG A 465 4.68 -14.86 -9.99
N PHE A 466 5.74 -14.12 -10.37
CA PHE A 466 6.55 -14.36 -11.55
C PHE A 466 8.04 -14.61 -11.20
N PRO A 467 8.36 -15.74 -10.54
CA PRO A 467 9.74 -16.05 -10.13
C PRO A 467 10.67 -16.34 -11.31
N VAL A 468 10.19 -16.88 -12.42
CA VAL A 468 11.02 -17.14 -13.63
C VAL A 468 11.42 -15.83 -14.27
N LEU A 469 10.49 -14.93 -14.51
CA LEU A 469 10.75 -13.59 -15.04
C LEU A 469 11.75 -12.82 -14.16
N LYS A 470 11.52 -12.83 -12.83
CA LYS A 470 12.43 -12.19 -11.87
C LYS A 470 13.85 -12.76 -11.98
N ALA A 471 14.00 -14.07 -11.99
CA ALA A 471 15.31 -14.73 -12.08
C ALA A 471 16.03 -14.45 -13.42
N ILE A 472 15.28 -14.24 -14.51
CA ILE A 472 15.83 -13.78 -15.80
C ILE A 472 16.34 -12.35 -15.67
N GLY A 473 15.55 -11.45 -15.09
CA GLY A 473 15.91 -10.04 -14.90
C GLY A 473 17.15 -9.85 -14.01
N GLU A 474 17.29 -10.66 -12.95
CA GLU A 474 18.45 -10.61 -12.03
C GLU A 474 19.78 -10.98 -12.71
N LYS A 475 19.74 -11.68 -13.85
CA LYS A 475 20.93 -12.12 -14.59
C LYS A 475 21.30 -11.21 -15.76
N LYS A 476 20.50 -10.17 -16.02
CA LYS A 476 20.63 -9.33 -17.21
C LYS A 476 20.84 -7.87 -16.87
N LYS A 477 21.41 -7.13 -17.82
CA LYS A 477 21.39 -5.69 -17.78
C LYS A 477 19.95 -5.24 -18.01
N VAL A 478 19.41 -4.47 -17.08
CA VAL A 478 18.08 -3.86 -17.14
C VAL A 478 18.27 -2.35 -17.23
N ASP A 479 17.67 -1.75 -18.25
CA ASP A 479 17.64 -0.30 -18.40
C ASP A 479 16.31 0.22 -17.83
N PHE A 480 16.36 0.93 -16.68
CA PHE A 480 15.21 1.57 -16.06
C PHE A 480 15.00 2.96 -16.65
N LEU A 481 13.75 3.27 -16.97
CA LEU A 481 13.36 4.52 -17.62
C LEU A 481 12.65 5.44 -16.63
N SER A 482 12.75 6.75 -16.86
CA SER A 482 11.97 7.76 -16.12
C SER A 482 10.57 7.96 -16.70
N LEU A 483 10.06 7.01 -17.47
CA LEU A 483 8.75 6.99 -18.09
C LEU A 483 7.90 5.88 -17.46
N ASP A 484 6.70 6.21 -17.06
CA ASP A 484 5.73 5.25 -16.52
C ASP A 484 4.74 4.76 -17.57
N VAL A 485 4.05 3.64 -17.27
CA VAL A 485 3.05 3.00 -18.12
C VAL A 485 1.91 3.94 -18.47
N ARG A 486 1.44 4.77 -17.53
CA ARG A 486 0.33 5.72 -17.73
C ARG A 486 0.70 6.83 -18.72
N SER A 487 1.89 7.38 -18.58
CA SER A 487 2.41 8.41 -19.49
C SER A 487 2.60 7.87 -20.91
N ALA A 488 3.10 6.64 -21.06
CA ALA A 488 3.20 5.97 -22.36
C ALA A 488 1.80 5.75 -22.96
N LEU A 489 0.84 5.26 -22.15
CA LEU A 489 -0.55 5.07 -22.59
C LEU A 489 -1.19 6.38 -23.06
N GLU A 490 -1.04 7.45 -22.29
CA GLU A 490 -1.63 8.76 -22.62
C GLU A 490 -1.10 9.31 -23.95
N LYS A 491 0.22 9.26 -24.15
CA LYS A 491 0.85 9.68 -25.42
C LYS A 491 0.34 8.85 -26.61
N TYR A 492 0.28 7.55 -26.44
CA TYR A 492 -0.20 6.64 -27.48
C TYR A 492 -1.66 6.92 -27.83
N LEU A 493 -2.54 7.02 -26.83
CA LEU A 493 -3.96 7.27 -27.04
C LEU A 493 -4.20 8.63 -27.72
N ALA A 494 -3.49 9.67 -27.32
CA ALA A 494 -3.61 10.99 -27.94
C ALA A 494 -3.19 11.01 -29.42
N ALA A 495 -2.18 10.21 -29.78
CA ALA A 495 -1.68 10.11 -31.13
C ALA A 495 -2.55 9.24 -32.04
N GLU A 496 -2.96 8.06 -31.56
CA GLU A 496 -3.70 7.08 -32.38
C GLU A 496 -5.21 7.35 -32.44
N TYR A 497 -5.76 8.02 -31.41
CA TYR A 497 -7.20 8.30 -31.28
C TYR A 497 -7.46 9.77 -30.95
N PRO A 498 -7.01 10.72 -31.81
CA PRO A 498 -7.10 12.14 -31.53
C PRO A 498 -8.57 12.59 -31.39
N CYS A 499 -8.81 13.53 -30.48
CA CYS A 499 -10.16 14.05 -30.18
C CYS A 499 -10.85 14.73 -31.37
N SER A 500 -10.09 15.16 -32.39
CA SER A 500 -10.58 15.80 -33.63
C SER A 500 -11.15 14.81 -34.64
N GLN A 501 -10.83 13.52 -34.55
CA GLN A 501 -11.35 12.52 -35.48
C GLN A 501 -12.83 12.23 -35.23
N THR A 502 -13.63 12.29 -36.30
CA THR A 502 -15.00 11.76 -36.33
C THR A 502 -14.94 10.28 -36.68
N TRP A 503 -15.00 9.43 -35.68
CA TRP A 503 -15.04 7.99 -35.87
C TRP A 503 -16.45 7.55 -36.29
N LYS A 504 -16.54 6.81 -37.40
CA LYS A 504 -17.69 5.95 -37.63
C LYS A 504 -17.55 4.71 -36.79
N PRO A 505 -18.60 4.25 -36.11
CA PRO A 505 -18.51 3.00 -35.31
C PRO A 505 -18.15 1.85 -36.27
N GLU A 506 -17.05 1.15 -35.96
CA GLU A 506 -16.75 -0.12 -36.62
C GLU A 506 -17.90 -1.08 -36.32
N LYS A 507 -18.52 -1.61 -37.35
CA LYS A 507 -19.47 -2.72 -37.21
C LYS A 507 -18.66 -3.93 -36.78
N GLY A 508 -18.93 -4.37 -35.56
CA GLY A 508 -18.54 -5.59 -34.87
C GLY A 508 -17.33 -6.38 -35.39
N ASP A 509 -16.33 -6.51 -34.50
CA ASP A 509 -15.48 -7.70 -34.32
C ASP A 509 -15.87 -8.44 -33.05
#